data_e677fce5365ff172a9b95346f2b8575c
#
_entry.id   e677fce5365ff172a9b95346f2b8575c
#
_cell.length_a   1.000
_cell.length_b   1.000
_cell.length_c   1.000
_cell.angle_alpha   90.00
_cell.angle_beta   90.00
_cell.angle_gamma   90.00
#
_symmetry.space_group_name_H-M   'P 1'
#
loop_
_entity.id
_entity.type
_entity.pdbx_description
1 polymer ?
#
loop_
_entity_poly.entity_id
_entity_poly.type
_entity_poly.pdbx_seq_one_letter_code
_entity_poly.pdbx_strand_id
1 'polypeptide(L)'
;MKKDISAGKKFKRSAIIGLIASILILISINIISSFLYFRIDLTKDKRHSLSPSTIELLESLNDKVYIKVYLKGDNLPADYRQFANKTKEMLESFRNYSKNIYFEFIDPTAGKTREEMNAIFGEFYSKGLRPIPISREEGTGFSTYYVIPGAMIAYKTHEQPATLVVADPSQGTTWLEYSMQELEYNFV
;
A
#
# COMPACT_ATOMS: atom_id res chain seq x y z
N MET A 1 48.74 -49.29 31.49
CA MET A 1 48.36 -48.34 30.41
C MET A 1 46.84 -48.27 30.31
N LYS A 2 46.21 -47.50 31.17
CA LYS A 2 44.76 -47.19 31.13
C LYS A 2 44.64 -45.68 31.05
N LYS A 3 44.77 -45.12 29.83
CA LYS A 3 44.67 -43.69 29.60
C LYS A 3 43.68 -43.43 28.44
N ASP A 4 42.79 -42.47 28.68
CA ASP A 4 42.12 -41.61 27.69
C ASP A 4 40.77 -42.00 27.05
N ILE A 5 40.04 -42.99 27.56
CA ILE A 5 38.65 -43.21 27.11
C ILE A 5 37.63 -42.20 27.75
N SER A 6 37.97 -41.67 28.94
CA SER A 6 37.09 -40.74 29.69
C SER A 6 37.17 -39.30 29.14
N ALA A 7 38.33 -38.86 28.67
CA ALA A 7 38.54 -37.51 28.09
C ALA A 7 37.74 -37.29 26.78
N GLY A 8 37.80 -38.30 25.91
CA GLY A 8 37.07 -38.23 24.64
C GLY A 8 35.52 -38.19 24.77
N LYS A 9 35.00 -38.89 25.83
CA LYS A 9 33.55 -38.84 26.10
C LYS A 9 33.11 -37.47 26.69
N LYS A 10 33.95 -36.87 27.54
CA LYS A 10 33.70 -35.54 28.10
C LYS A 10 33.74 -34.46 27.01
N PHE A 11 34.72 -34.56 26.09
CA PHE A 11 34.82 -33.61 24.97
C PHE A 11 33.64 -33.70 24.00
N LYS A 12 33.23 -34.92 23.63
CA LYS A 12 32.02 -35.12 22.79
C LYS A 12 30.75 -34.60 23.46
N ARG A 13 30.60 -34.78 24.77
CA ARG A 13 29.45 -34.30 25.54
C ARG A 13 29.41 -32.76 25.60
N SER A 14 30.57 -32.13 25.81
CA SER A 14 30.70 -30.67 25.79
C SER A 14 30.43 -30.09 24.40
N ALA A 15 30.87 -30.72 23.33
CA ALA A 15 30.60 -30.29 21.95
C ALA A 15 29.12 -30.41 21.59
N ILE A 16 28.43 -31.47 22.03
CA ILE A 16 26.97 -31.64 21.82
C ILE A 16 26.19 -30.59 22.59
N ILE A 17 26.58 -30.32 23.84
CA ILE A 17 25.92 -29.27 24.64
C ILE A 17 26.11 -27.90 23.99
N GLY A 18 27.33 -27.60 23.49
CA GLY A 18 27.61 -26.36 22.78
C GLY A 18 26.78 -26.21 21.48
N LEU A 19 26.63 -27.30 20.71
CA LEU A 19 25.81 -27.33 19.53
C LEU A 19 24.32 -27.04 19.83
N ILE A 20 23.78 -27.72 20.87
CA ILE A 20 22.38 -27.51 21.31
C ILE A 20 22.18 -26.06 21.80
N ALA A 21 23.10 -25.52 22.57
CA ALA A 21 23.04 -24.14 23.04
C ALA A 21 23.05 -23.14 21.87
N SER A 22 23.89 -23.36 20.86
CA SER A 22 23.94 -22.51 19.65
C SER A 22 22.62 -22.54 18.87
N ILE A 23 22.02 -23.72 18.72
CA ILE A 23 20.71 -23.87 18.05
C ILE A 23 19.62 -23.14 18.85
N LEU A 24 19.61 -23.27 20.16
CA LEU A 24 18.63 -22.58 21.03
C LEU A 24 18.78 -21.05 20.93
N ILE A 25 19.99 -20.54 20.89
CA ILE A 25 20.26 -19.11 20.70
C ILE A 25 19.75 -18.64 19.34
N LEU A 26 20.00 -19.36 18.27
CA LEU A 26 19.52 -19.03 16.92
C LEU A 26 17.98 -19.00 16.86
N ILE A 27 17.32 -20.00 17.48
CA ILE A 27 15.86 -20.04 17.56
C ILE A 27 15.33 -18.86 18.38
N SER A 28 15.97 -18.52 19.49
CA SER A 28 15.57 -17.40 20.33
C SER A 28 15.71 -16.06 19.59
N ILE A 29 16.79 -15.85 18.86
CA ILE A 29 16.99 -14.65 18.02
C ILE A 29 15.91 -14.58 16.94
N ASN A 30 15.57 -15.69 16.30
CA ASN A 30 14.53 -15.71 15.27
C ASN A 30 13.15 -15.38 15.84
N ILE A 31 12.81 -15.92 17.00
CA ILE A 31 11.55 -15.61 17.71
C ILE A 31 11.52 -14.14 18.11
N ILE A 32 12.58 -13.60 18.71
CA ILE A 32 12.66 -12.20 19.09
C ILE A 32 12.57 -11.29 17.85
N SER A 33 13.25 -11.62 16.76
CA SER A 33 13.15 -10.90 15.49
C SER A 33 11.73 -10.89 14.92
N SER A 34 10.96 -11.96 15.10
CA SER A 34 9.57 -12.00 14.61
C SER A 34 8.62 -11.13 15.41
N PHE A 35 8.92 -10.84 16.68
CA PHE A 35 8.18 -9.88 17.51
C PHE A 35 8.62 -8.43 17.30
N LEU A 36 9.90 -8.23 16.95
CA LEU A 36 10.48 -6.92 16.63
C LEU A 36 10.39 -6.67 15.12
N TYR A 37 9.17 -6.57 14.59
CA TYR A 37 8.97 -6.18 13.18
C TYR A 37 9.26 -4.67 13.03
N PHE A 38 10.54 -4.32 13.12
CA PHE A 38 11.01 -2.95 12.93
C PHE A 38 11.39 -2.76 11.46
N ARG A 39 10.52 -2.09 10.71
CA ARG A 39 10.79 -1.73 9.31
C ARG A 39 11.73 -0.53 9.30
N ILE A 40 13.02 -0.78 9.11
CA ILE A 40 14.00 0.28 8.91
C ILE A 40 13.96 0.71 7.45
N ASP A 41 13.52 1.94 7.19
CA ASP A 41 13.67 2.56 5.88
C ASP A 41 15.13 3.00 5.72
N LEU A 42 15.89 2.24 4.93
CA LEU A 42 17.30 2.50 4.62
C LEU A 42 17.47 3.47 3.45
N THR A 43 16.39 4.00 2.88
CA THR A 43 16.47 4.98 1.82
C THR A 43 16.88 6.33 2.37
N LYS A 44 17.90 6.94 1.76
CA LYS A 44 18.48 8.22 2.16
C LYS A 44 17.46 9.37 2.16
N ASP A 45 16.36 9.22 1.42
CA ASP A 45 15.30 10.20 1.22
C ASP A 45 14.03 9.92 2.04
N LYS A 46 13.99 8.88 2.88
CA LYS A 46 12.80 8.47 3.66
C LYS A 46 11.50 8.39 2.83
N ARG A 47 11.62 8.04 1.54
CA ARG A 47 10.50 8.05 0.57
C ARG A 47 9.34 7.09 0.92
N HIS A 48 9.52 6.28 1.95
CA HIS A 48 8.52 5.31 2.42
C HIS A 48 8.10 5.54 3.88
N SER A 49 8.57 6.63 4.51
CA SER A 49 8.14 7.02 5.86
C SER A 49 7.11 8.13 5.75
N LEU A 50 6.02 7.99 6.48
CA LEU A 50 5.01 9.04 6.60
C LEU A 50 5.59 10.25 7.32
N SER A 51 5.06 11.43 7.01
CA SER A 51 5.44 12.65 7.72
C SER A 51 5.02 12.59 9.19
N PRO A 52 5.74 13.25 10.11
CA PRO A 52 5.36 13.28 11.52
C PRO A 52 3.93 13.81 11.75
N SER A 53 3.49 14.79 10.95
CA SER A 53 2.14 15.34 11.03
C SER A 53 1.06 14.32 10.63
N THR A 54 1.33 13.52 9.58
CA THR A 54 0.45 12.43 9.18
C THR A 54 0.35 11.36 10.27
N ILE A 55 1.47 10.99 10.88
CA ILE A 55 1.49 10.00 11.97
C ILE A 55 0.65 10.51 13.15
N GLU A 56 0.86 11.76 13.58
CA GLU A 56 0.10 12.38 14.67
C GLU A 56 -1.41 12.40 14.37
N LEU A 57 -1.78 12.75 13.13
CA LEU A 57 -3.17 12.72 12.68
C LEU A 57 -3.76 11.31 12.77
N LEU A 58 -3.05 10.30 12.23
CA LEU A 58 -3.50 8.91 12.23
C LEU A 58 -3.67 8.36 13.64
N GLU A 59 -2.75 8.67 14.55
CA GLU A 59 -2.81 8.26 15.96
C GLU A 59 -3.93 8.97 16.73
N SER A 60 -4.33 10.18 16.29
CA SER A 60 -5.43 10.95 16.89
C SER A 60 -6.83 10.49 16.48
N LEU A 61 -6.95 9.59 15.50
CA LEU A 61 -8.24 9.13 14.98
C LEU A 61 -9.02 8.34 16.03
N ASN A 62 -10.14 8.90 16.46
CA ASN A 62 -11.02 8.30 17.48
C ASN A 62 -12.17 7.48 16.87
N ASP A 63 -12.37 7.53 15.55
CA ASP A 63 -13.43 6.82 14.84
C ASP A 63 -12.90 6.25 13.52
N LYS A 64 -13.69 5.37 12.90
CA LYS A 64 -13.34 4.69 11.66
C LYS A 64 -13.32 5.65 10.48
N VAL A 65 -12.27 5.55 9.68
CA VAL A 65 -12.14 6.19 8.38
C VAL A 65 -12.30 5.12 7.31
N TYR A 66 -13.24 5.33 6.40
CA TYR A 66 -13.47 4.45 5.25
C TYR A 66 -13.00 5.15 3.98
N ILE A 67 -12.11 4.48 3.25
CA ILE A 67 -11.52 5.01 2.02
C ILE A 67 -11.87 4.10 0.86
N LYS A 68 -12.63 4.60 -0.11
CA LYS A 68 -12.95 3.91 -1.37
C LYS A 68 -12.07 4.46 -2.48
N VAL A 69 -11.10 3.68 -2.93
CA VAL A 69 -10.18 4.06 -4.00
C VAL A 69 -10.69 3.53 -5.33
N TYR A 70 -10.88 4.40 -6.32
CA TYR A 70 -11.44 4.06 -7.63
C TYR A 70 -10.40 3.65 -8.67
N LEU A 71 -9.18 3.30 -8.22
CA LEU A 71 -8.07 2.83 -9.05
C LEU A 71 -8.07 1.29 -9.15
N LYS A 72 -9.12 0.72 -9.73
CA LYS A 72 -9.25 -0.72 -9.99
C LYS A 72 -9.91 -0.95 -11.34
N GLY A 73 -9.53 -2.04 -12.00
CA GLY A 73 -10.10 -2.48 -13.27
C GLY A 73 -9.15 -3.40 -14.01
N ASP A 74 -9.68 -4.36 -14.76
CA ASP A 74 -8.89 -5.36 -15.51
C ASP A 74 -8.08 -4.69 -16.64
N ASN A 75 -8.58 -3.58 -17.18
CA ASN A 75 -7.98 -2.83 -18.27
C ASN A 75 -7.17 -1.62 -17.82
N LEU A 76 -6.83 -1.53 -16.53
CA LEU A 76 -6.06 -0.42 -16.01
C LEU A 76 -4.67 -0.35 -16.69
N PRO A 77 -4.26 0.79 -17.30
CA PRO A 77 -2.93 0.96 -17.88
C PRO A 77 -1.81 0.69 -16.88
N ALA A 78 -0.62 0.33 -17.35
CA ALA A 78 0.51 -0.07 -16.51
C ALA A 78 0.86 1.01 -15.46
N ASP A 79 0.90 2.28 -15.87
CA ASP A 79 1.21 3.41 -15.01
C ASP A 79 0.17 3.59 -13.89
N TYR A 80 -1.11 3.47 -14.22
CA TYR A 80 -2.19 3.53 -13.23
C TYR A 80 -2.20 2.31 -12.31
N ARG A 81 -1.79 1.13 -12.78
CA ARG A 81 -1.59 -0.05 -11.92
C ARG A 81 -0.45 0.18 -10.93
N GLN A 82 0.66 0.73 -11.39
CA GLN A 82 1.78 1.08 -10.54
C GLN A 82 1.35 2.10 -9.48
N PHE A 83 0.60 3.11 -9.89
CA PHE A 83 0.04 4.13 -9.01
C PHE A 83 -0.94 3.53 -7.99
N ALA A 84 -1.83 2.63 -8.41
CA ALA A 84 -2.76 1.92 -7.53
C ALA A 84 -2.01 1.07 -6.49
N ASN A 85 -0.95 0.37 -6.88
CA ASN A 85 -0.12 -0.41 -5.96
C ASN A 85 0.57 0.51 -4.94
N LYS A 86 1.09 1.66 -5.38
CA LYS A 86 1.72 2.63 -4.48
C LYS A 86 0.72 3.23 -3.50
N THR A 87 -0.49 3.55 -3.98
CA THR A 87 -1.60 4.01 -3.12
C THR A 87 -1.95 2.94 -2.07
N LYS A 88 -2.00 1.69 -2.47
CA LYS A 88 -2.26 0.57 -1.55
C LYS A 88 -1.18 0.45 -0.47
N GLU A 89 0.10 0.47 -0.87
CA GLU A 89 1.23 0.41 0.07
C GLU A 89 1.17 1.55 1.11
N MET A 90 0.82 2.75 0.66
CA MET A 90 0.69 3.91 1.55
C MET A 90 -0.50 3.74 2.52
N LEU A 91 -1.67 3.32 2.05
CA LEU A 91 -2.82 3.07 2.92
C LEU A 91 -2.59 1.91 3.90
N GLU A 92 -1.82 0.89 3.50
CA GLU A 92 -1.33 -0.14 4.41
C GLU A 92 -0.39 0.45 5.48
N SER A 93 0.45 1.41 5.10
CA SER A 93 1.28 2.14 6.06
C SER A 93 0.45 2.96 7.04
N PHE A 94 -0.63 3.60 6.60
CA PHE A 94 -1.57 4.29 7.50
C PHE A 94 -2.17 3.33 8.54
N ARG A 95 -2.52 2.10 8.15
CA ARG A 95 -3.05 1.08 9.07
C ARG A 95 -2.06 0.62 10.13
N ASN A 96 -0.76 0.81 9.91
CA ASN A 96 0.25 0.50 10.92
C ASN A 96 0.22 1.51 12.09
N TYR A 97 -0.24 2.74 11.84
CA TYR A 97 -0.36 3.80 12.85
C TYR A 97 -1.78 3.93 13.41
N SER A 98 -2.81 3.53 12.65
CA SER A 98 -4.18 3.57 13.14
C SER A 98 -5.00 2.35 12.71
N LYS A 99 -5.56 1.64 13.70
CA LYS A 99 -6.50 0.53 13.45
C LYS A 99 -7.86 0.99 12.92
N ASN A 100 -8.10 2.30 12.89
CA ASN A 100 -9.33 2.91 12.45
C ASN A 100 -9.38 3.14 10.93
N ILE A 101 -8.32 2.82 10.19
CA ILE A 101 -8.25 2.97 8.73
C ILE A 101 -8.77 1.71 8.03
N TYR A 102 -9.83 1.88 7.25
CA TYR A 102 -10.43 0.85 6.39
C TYR A 102 -10.40 1.34 4.96
N PHE A 103 -9.90 0.54 4.04
CA PHE A 103 -9.89 0.91 2.63
C PHE A 103 -10.23 -0.27 1.72
N GLU A 104 -10.81 0.05 0.57
CA GLU A 104 -11.09 -0.87 -0.51
C GLU A 104 -10.81 -0.23 -1.87
N PHE A 105 -10.38 -1.05 -2.83
CA PHE A 105 -10.24 -0.65 -4.22
C PHE A 105 -11.43 -1.19 -4.99
N ILE A 106 -12.15 -0.31 -5.65
CA ILE A 106 -13.35 -0.66 -6.42
C ILE A 106 -13.27 -0.11 -7.84
N ASP A 107 -13.85 -0.86 -8.76
CA ASP A 107 -14.13 -0.39 -10.13
C ASP A 107 -15.62 -0.06 -10.21
N PRO A 108 -15.99 1.22 -10.22
CA PRO A 108 -17.38 1.63 -10.25
C PRO A 108 -18.04 1.39 -11.62
N THR A 109 -17.24 1.10 -12.66
CA THR A 109 -17.72 0.90 -14.04
C THR A 109 -17.88 -0.58 -14.40
N ALA A 110 -17.40 -1.49 -13.55
CA ALA A 110 -17.46 -2.93 -13.82
C ALA A 110 -18.90 -3.43 -14.00
N GLY A 111 -19.16 -4.05 -15.13
CA GLY A 111 -20.48 -4.63 -15.47
C GLY A 111 -21.59 -3.60 -15.71
N LYS A 112 -21.25 -2.32 -15.90
CA LYS A 112 -22.21 -1.24 -16.13
C LYS A 112 -22.49 -0.98 -17.59
N THR A 113 -23.74 -0.65 -17.89
CA THR A 113 -24.15 -0.15 -19.21
C THR A 113 -23.61 1.27 -19.43
N ARG A 114 -23.67 1.74 -20.65
CA ARG A 114 -23.21 3.10 -21.00
C ARG A 114 -24.03 4.18 -20.30
N GLU A 115 -25.33 3.97 -20.17
CA GLU A 115 -26.24 4.87 -19.45
C GLU A 115 -25.93 4.93 -17.96
N GLU A 116 -25.71 3.79 -17.34
CA GLU A 116 -25.29 3.69 -15.93
C GLU A 116 -23.93 4.36 -15.70
N MET A 117 -22.95 4.16 -16.60
CA MET A 117 -21.65 4.84 -16.52
C MET A 117 -21.79 6.36 -16.59
N ASN A 118 -22.63 6.88 -17.50
CA ASN A 118 -22.88 8.32 -17.57
C ASN A 118 -23.47 8.90 -16.28
N ALA A 119 -24.38 8.16 -15.64
CA ALA A 119 -24.95 8.57 -14.36
C ALA A 119 -23.87 8.59 -13.25
N ILE A 120 -23.04 7.55 -13.18
CA ILE A 120 -21.90 7.45 -12.24
C ILE A 120 -20.91 8.59 -12.47
N PHE A 121 -20.57 8.90 -13.72
CA PHE A 121 -19.66 9.99 -14.06
C PHE A 121 -20.24 11.35 -13.67
N GLY A 122 -21.55 11.55 -13.86
CA GLY A 122 -22.25 12.76 -13.39
C GLY A 122 -22.12 12.94 -11.88
N GLU A 123 -22.28 11.85 -11.12
CA GLU A 123 -22.08 11.87 -9.67
C GLU A 123 -20.62 12.19 -9.30
N PHE A 124 -19.64 11.57 -9.96
CA PHE A 124 -18.23 11.85 -9.70
C PHE A 124 -17.85 13.29 -10.02
N TYR A 125 -18.31 13.82 -11.15
CA TYR A 125 -18.09 15.23 -11.49
C TYR A 125 -18.68 16.19 -10.45
N SER A 126 -19.86 15.89 -9.93
CA SER A 126 -20.48 16.69 -8.88
C SER A 126 -19.71 16.69 -7.57
N LYS A 127 -18.97 15.60 -7.31
CA LYS A 127 -18.08 15.43 -6.15
C LYS A 127 -16.63 15.88 -6.43
N GLY A 128 -16.34 16.46 -7.61
CA GLY A 128 -15.00 16.93 -7.97
C GLY A 128 -14.04 15.85 -8.46
N LEU A 129 -14.47 14.60 -8.60
CA LEU A 129 -13.68 13.53 -9.19
C LEU A 129 -13.86 13.51 -10.70
N ARG A 130 -12.76 13.32 -11.44
CA ARG A 130 -12.79 13.36 -12.91
C ARG A 130 -12.40 12.02 -13.52
N PRO A 131 -13.35 11.27 -14.14
CA PRO A 131 -13.03 10.13 -14.97
C PRO A 131 -12.19 10.55 -16.16
N ILE A 132 -11.08 9.84 -16.39
CA ILE A 132 -10.15 10.09 -17.50
C ILE A 132 -10.37 9.03 -18.57
N PRO A 133 -10.75 9.41 -19.80
CA PRO A 133 -10.88 8.46 -20.90
C PRO A 133 -9.49 8.04 -21.38
N ILE A 134 -9.28 6.73 -21.49
CA ILE A 134 -8.06 6.13 -22.04
C ILE A 134 -8.46 5.34 -23.28
N SER A 135 -7.96 5.73 -24.45
CA SER A 135 -8.17 5.00 -25.69
C SER A 135 -7.09 3.95 -25.87
N ARG A 136 -7.50 2.73 -26.19
CA ARG A 136 -6.62 1.61 -26.50
C ARG A 136 -6.97 1.05 -27.88
N GLU A 137 -5.94 0.76 -28.65
CA GLU A 137 -6.08 0.09 -29.92
C GLU A 137 -6.33 -1.42 -29.68
N GLU A 138 -7.46 -1.93 -30.19
CA GLU A 138 -7.85 -3.34 -30.09
C GLU A 138 -8.23 -3.87 -31.47
N GLY A 139 -7.35 -4.69 -32.04
CA GLY A 139 -7.53 -5.23 -33.37
C GLY A 139 -7.61 -4.13 -34.45
N THR A 140 -8.76 -3.97 -35.11
CA THR A 140 -8.99 -2.95 -36.15
C THR A 140 -9.73 -1.71 -35.64
N GLY A 141 -9.94 -1.58 -34.30
CA GLY A 141 -10.71 -0.50 -33.71
C GLY A 141 -10.06 0.08 -32.46
N PHE A 142 -10.75 1.05 -31.86
CA PHE A 142 -10.36 1.65 -30.58
C PHE A 142 -11.42 1.34 -29.53
N SER A 143 -10.96 0.87 -28.35
CA SER A 143 -11.79 0.79 -27.16
C SER A 143 -11.45 1.93 -26.20
N THR A 144 -12.46 2.52 -25.61
CA THR A 144 -12.28 3.58 -24.60
C THR A 144 -12.61 3.03 -23.24
N TYR A 145 -11.65 3.10 -22.33
CA TYR A 145 -11.78 2.79 -20.91
C TYR A 145 -11.74 4.08 -20.10
N TYR A 146 -12.26 4.01 -18.88
CA TYR A 146 -12.23 5.15 -17.98
C TYR A 146 -11.43 4.80 -16.74
N VAL A 147 -10.49 5.67 -16.39
CA VAL A 147 -9.76 5.60 -15.13
C VAL A 147 -10.25 6.73 -14.23
N ILE A 148 -10.51 6.40 -12.99
CA ILE A 148 -10.95 7.39 -11.99
C ILE A 148 -9.85 7.48 -10.93
N PRO A 149 -8.86 8.38 -11.11
CA PRO A 149 -7.73 8.50 -10.20
C PRO A 149 -8.13 9.33 -8.98
N GLY A 150 -9.01 8.76 -8.17
CA GLY A 150 -9.56 9.40 -7.00
C GLY A 150 -10.01 8.41 -5.95
N ALA A 151 -10.31 8.95 -4.79
CA ALA A 151 -10.88 8.22 -3.66
C ALA A 151 -12.01 9.02 -3.02
N MET A 152 -12.86 8.33 -2.29
CA MET A 152 -13.84 8.92 -1.38
C MET A 152 -13.45 8.54 0.04
N ILE A 153 -13.28 9.52 0.89
CA ILE A 153 -12.92 9.38 2.30
C ILE A 153 -14.14 9.71 3.14
N ALA A 154 -14.59 8.75 3.95
CA ALA A 154 -15.69 8.95 4.88
C ALA A 154 -15.18 8.87 6.32
N TYR A 155 -15.41 9.91 7.08
CA TYR A 155 -15.11 9.99 8.52
C TYR A 155 -16.32 10.52 9.27
N LYS A 156 -16.86 9.72 10.19
CA LYS A 156 -18.13 10.01 10.90
C LYS A 156 -19.29 10.24 9.91
N THR A 157 -19.80 11.45 9.84
CA THR A 157 -20.90 11.87 8.94
C THR A 157 -20.44 12.66 7.73
N HIS A 158 -19.12 12.83 7.55
CA HIS A 158 -18.56 13.63 6.46
C HIS A 158 -17.93 12.71 5.41
N GLU A 159 -18.20 13.01 4.16
CA GLU A 159 -17.54 12.41 3.01
C GLU A 159 -16.78 13.50 2.24
N GLN A 160 -15.53 13.21 1.90
CA GLN A 160 -14.68 14.10 1.12
C GLN A 160 -14.06 13.35 -0.05
N PRO A 161 -14.08 13.92 -1.26
CA PRO A 161 -13.34 13.38 -2.38
C PRO A 161 -11.84 13.71 -2.24
N ALA A 162 -11.00 12.76 -2.57
CA ALA A 162 -9.56 12.95 -2.72
C ALA A 162 -9.16 12.71 -4.19
N THR A 163 -8.67 13.76 -4.85
CA THR A 163 -8.09 13.63 -6.19
C THR A 163 -6.66 13.15 -6.04
N LEU A 164 -6.34 11.98 -6.58
CA LEU A 164 -5.04 11.35 -6.37
C LEU A 164 -4.00 11.74 -7.44
N VAL A 165 -4.44 12.11 -8.64
CA VAL A 165 -3.57 12.61 -9.71
C VAL A 165 -3.56 14.13 -9.70
N VAL A 166 -2.38 14.71 -9.45
CA VAL A 166 -2.20 16.16 -9.27
C VAL A 166 -1.76 16.85 -10.55
N ALA A 167 -1.20 16.12 -11.53
CA ALA A 167 -0.72 16.65 -12.80
C ALA A 167 -1.49 16.11 -14.00
N ASP A 168 -1.53 16.88 -15.06
CA ASP A 168 -2.16 16.47 -16.34
C ASP A 168 -1.42 15.25 -16.93
N PRO A 169 -2.11 14.11 -17.14
CA PRO A 169 -1.51 12.91 -17.72
C PRO A 169 -0.92 13.13 -19.11
N SER A 170 -1.30 14.19 -19.82
CA SER A 170 -0.77 14.53 -21.16
C SER A 170 0.68 15.02 -21.14
N GLN A 171 1.23 15.34 -19.98
CA GLN A 171 2.58 15.87 -19.85
C GLN A 171 3.70 14.80 -19.71
N GLY A 172 3.42 13.55 -19.96
CA GLY A 172 4.40 12.45 -19.99
C GLY A 172 4.57 11.73 -18.63
N THR A 173 5.63 10.92 -18.51
CA THR A 173 5.86 10.04 -17.34
C THR A 173 6.09 10.76 -16.02
N THR A 174 6.40 12.04 -16.04
CA THR A 174 6.66 12.86 -14.85
C THR A 174 5.43 13.05 -13.96
N TRP A 175 4.21 12.98 -14.51
CA TRP A 175 2.97 13.09 -13.72
C TRP A 175 2.83 11.98 -12.69
N LEU A 176 3.22 10.76 -13.05
CA LEU A 176 3.12 9.60 -12.17
C LEU A 176 4.02 9.74 -10.94
N GLU A 177 5.29 10.10 -11.16
CA GLU A 177 6.25 10.31 -10.07
C GLU A 177 5.80 11.44 -9.15
N TYR A 178 5.36 12.57 -9.72
CA TYR A 178 4.87 13.70 -8.94
C TYR A 178 3.63 13.32 -8.12
N SER A 179 2.64 12.67 -8.75
CA SER A 179 1.44 12.22 -8.05
C SER A 179 1.75 11.19 -6.94
N MET A 180 2.78 10.36 -7.13
CA MET A 180 3.24 9.43 -6.08
C MET A 180 3.88 10.15 -4.89
N GLN A 181 4.57 11.27 -5.12
CA GLN A 181 5.16 12.08 -4.05
C GLN A 181 4.09 12.82 -3.23
N GLU A 182 3.08 13.36 -3.92
CA GLU A 182 1.98 14.10 -3.30
C GLU A 182 0.88 13.21 -2.69
N LEU A 183 1.01 11.88 -2.85
CA LEU A 183 -0.05 10.94 -2.50
C LEU A 183 -0.44 11.00 -1.01
N GLU A 184 0.53 11.13 -0.11
CA GLU A 184 0.30 11.29 1.33
C GLU A 184 -0.52 12.54 1.63
N TYR A 185 -0.13 13.66 1.03
CA TYR A 185 -0.82 14.95 1.20
C TYR A 185 -2.27 14.92 0.72
N ASN A 186 -2.54 14.17 -0.36
CA ASN A 186 -3.89 14.08 -0.92
C ASN A 186 -4.88 13.28 -0.05
N PHE A 187 -4.38 12.54 0.95
CA PHE A 187 -5.21 11.75 1.88
C PHE A 187 -5.32 12.35 3.28
N VAL A 188 -4.55 13.38 3.60
CA VAL A 188 -4.45 14.03 4.91
C VAL A 188 -5.05 15.43 4.91
#